data_ce4aaa58868bdb59cc494065919a310a
#
_entry.id   ce4aaa58868bdb59cc494065919a310a
#
_cell.length_a   1.000
_cell.length_b   1.000
_cell.length_c   1.000
_cell.angle_alpha   90.00
_cell.angle_beta   90.00
_cell.angle_gamma   90.00
#
_symmetry.space_group_name_H-M   'P 1'
#
loop_
_entity.id
_entity.type
_entity.pdbx_description
1 polymer ?
#
loop_
_entity_poly.entity_id
_entity_poly.type
_entity_poly.pdbx_seq_one_letter_code
_entity_poly.pdbx_strand_id
1 'polypeptide(L)' 'MKKDILVKFGAKVRELRKAKGVSQEELSFKSELHRTYIGMIERAEKNITLVNIEKIAMALEINVKELFDD' A
#
# COMPACT_ATOMS: atom_id res chain seq x y z
N MET A 1 -5.77 5.80 18.36
CA MET A 1 -4.78 4.72 18.31
C MET A 1 -4.92 3.94 17.00
N LYS A 2 -3.81 3.64 16.36
CA LYS A 2 -3.84 2.94 15.07
C LYS A 2 -3.99 1.44 15.29
N LYS A 3 -4.76 0.79 14.42
CA LYS A 3 -4.96 -0.66 14.48
C LYS A 3 -3.69 -1.38 14.03
N ASP A 4 -3.35 -2.48 14.71
CA ASP A 4 -2.15 -3.26 14.36
C ASP A 4 -2.14 -3.70 12.90
N ILE A 5 -3.29 -4.14 12.38
CA ILE A 5 -3.38 -4.61 10.99
C ILE A 5 -3.06 -3.47 10.03
N LEU A 6 -3.48 -2.24 10.35
CA LEU A 6 -3.21 -1.08 9.49
C LEU A 6 -1.72 -0.72 9.53
N VAL A 7 -1.11 -0.82 10.71
CA VAL A 7 0.32 -0.53 10.86
C VAL A 7 1.15 -1.54 10.07
N LYS A 8 0.84 -2.82 10.21
CA LYS A 8 1.55 -3.88 9.49
C LYS A 8 1.37 -3.77 7.98
N PHE A 9 0.13 -3.53 7.56
CA PHE A 9 -0.18 -3.39 6.14
C PHE A 9 0.54 -2.19 5.52
N GLY A 10 0.46 -1.04 6.18
CA GLY A 10 1.10 0.17 5.68
C GLY A 10 2.61 0.03 5.57
N ALA A 11 3.22 -0.61 6.58
CA ALA A 11 4.66 -0.87 6.57
C ALA A 11 5.03 -1.80 5.42
N LYS A 12 4.20 -2.81 5.17
CA LYS A 12 4.45 -3.77 4.08
C LYS A 12 4.32 -3.10 2.72
N VAL A 13 3.32 -2.24 2.53
CA VAL A 13 3.18 -1.48 1.29
C VAL A 13 4.45 -0.67 1.03
N ARG A 14 4.93 0.03 2.05
CA ARG A 14 6.13 0.84 1.92
C ARG A 14 7.35 0.00 1.61
N GLU A 15 7.50 -1.14 2.30
CA GLU A 15 8.61 -2.06 2.10
C GLU A 15 8.64 -2.57 0.65
N LEU A 16 7.51 -3.06 0.16
CA LEU A 16 7.42 -3.63 -1.19
C LEU A 16 7.57 -2.55 -2.25
N ARG A 17 7.01 -1.36 -1.99
CA ARG A 17 7.17 -0.23 -2.90
C ARG A 17 8.64 0.12 -3.07
N LYS A 18 9.36 0.22 -1.96
CA LYS A 18 10.80 0.56 -1.98
C LYS A 18 11.62 -0.56 -2.63
N ALA A 19 11.25 -1.81 -2.37
CA ALA A 19 11.93 -2.95 -2.97
C ALA A 19 11.80 -2.94 -4.49
N LYS A 20 10.69 -2.42 -5.01
CA LYS A 20 10.47 -2.28 -6.46
C LYS A 20 11.06 -0.99 -7.02
N GLY A 21 11.62 -0.12 -6.18
CA GLY A 21 12.18 1.14 -6.61
C GLY A 21 11.14 2.16 -7.05
N VAL A 22 9.94 2.07 -6.51
CA VAL A 22 8.80 2.89 -6.90
C VAL A 22 8.53 3.95 -5.83
N SER A 23 8.39 5.22 -6.24
CA SER A 23 8.04 6.30 -5.32
C SER A 23 6.54 6.25 -4.99
N GLN A 24 6.13 7.00 -3.96
CA GLN A 24 4.70 7.13 -3.66
C GLN A 24 3.93 7.71 -4.85
N GLU A 25 4.53 8.67 -5.53
CA GLU A 25 3.91 9.29 -6.69
C GLU A 25 3.74 8.29 -7.83
N GLU A 26 4.77 7.48 -8.09
CA GLU A 26 4.69 6.45 -9.11
C GLU A 26 3.65 5.39 -8.77
N LEU A 27 3.58 4.99 -7.50
CA LEU A 27 2.57 4.03 -7.07
C LEU A 27 1.18 4.61 -7.23
N SER A 28 1.01 5.89 -6.90
CA SER A 28 -0.25 6.60 -7.09
C SER A 28 -0.69 6.52 -8.56
N PHE A 29 0.22 6.83 -9.46
CA PHE A 29 -0.06 6.80 -10.89
C PHE A 29 -0.44 5.39 -11.35
N LYS A 30 0.33 4.39 -10.96
CA LYS A 30 0.10 3.00 -11.39
C LYS A 30 -1.16 2.40 -10.78
N SER A 31 -1.51 2.78 -9.56
CA SER A 31 -2.66 2.23 -8.86
C SER A 31 -3.94 3.03 -9.09
N GLU A 32 -3.82 4.21 -9.70
CA GLU A 32 -4.93 5.15 -9.88
C GLU A 32 -5.52 5.62 -8.54
N LEU A 33 -4.70 5.61 -7.49
CA LEU A 33 -5.06 6.13 -6.18
C LEU A 33 -4.27 7.41 -5.94
N HIS A 34 -4.89 8.38 -5.28
CA HIS A 34 -4.23 9.66 -5.02
C HIS A 34 -2.99 9.47 -4.15
N ARG A 35 -1.94 10.25 -4.43
CA ARG A 35 -0.67 10.19 -3.69
C ARG A 35 -0.87 10.41 -2.18
N THR A 36 -1.75 11.35 -1.82
CA THR A 36 -2.05 11.63 -0.43
C THR A 36 -2.63 10.38 0.25
N TYR A 37 -3.51 9.66 -0.46
CA TYR A 37 -4.11 8.44 0.05
C TYR A 37 -3.05 7.36 0.27
N ILE A 38 -2.12 7.19 -0.69
CA ILE A 38 -1.02 6.24 -0.55
C ILE A 38 -0.21 6.56 0.72
N GLY A 39 0.13 7.84 0.93
CA GLY A 39 0.85 8.26 2.12
C GLY A 39 0.11 7.93 3.41
N MET A 40 -1.21 8.16 3.41
CA MET A 40 -2.03 7.86 4.59
C MET A 40 -2.08 6.36 4.88
N ILE A 41 -2.14 5.54 3.82
CA ILE A 41 -2.12 4.08 3.98
C ILE A 41 -0.79 3.63 4.61
N GLU A 42 0.32 4.16 4.11
CA GLU A 42 1.64 3.79 4.63
C GLU A 42 1.83 4.23 6.08
N ARG A 43 1.18 5.30 6.49
CA ARG A 43 1.24 5.80 7.88
C ARG A 43 0.15 5.21 8.77
N ALA A 44 -0.65 4.28 8.23
CA ALA A 44 -1.75 3.63 8.95
C ALA A 44 -2.82 4.63 9.42
N GLU A 45 -3.06 5.66 8.62
CA GLU A 45 -4.02 6.72 8.95
C GLU A 45 -5.38 6.53 8.27
N LYS A 46 -5.55 5.45 7.52
CA LYS A 46 -6.76 5.23 6.72
C LYS A 46 -7.07 3.74 6.67
N ASN A 47 -8.34 3.39 6.78
CA ASN A 47 -8.79 2.05 6.42
C ASN A 47 -8.75 1.94 4.90
N ILE A 48 -8.41 0.77 4.39
CA ILE A 48 -8.32 0.56 2.95
C ILE A 48 -9.35 -0.49 2.55
N THR A 49 -10.01 -0.27 1.43
CA THR A 49 -10.99 -1.22 0.90
C THR A 49 -10.29 -2.36 0.19
N LEU A 50 -10.99 -3.51 0.05
CA LEU A 50 -10.44 -4.65 -0.68
C LEU A 50 -10.11 -4.27 -2.12
N VAL A 51 -10.94 -3.44 -2.75
CA VAL A 51 -10.69 -2.99 -4.11
C VAL A 51 -9.37 -2.22 -4.19
N ASN A 52 -9.13 -1.34 -3.24
CA ASN A 52 -7.91 -0.54 -3.23
C ASN A 52 -6.69 -1.37 -2.88
N ILE A 53 -6.84 -2.39 -2.03
CA ILE A 53 -5.76 -3.34 -1.76
C ILE A 53 -5.36 -4.04 -3.07
N GLU A 54 -6.34 -4.47 -3.85
CA GLU A 54 -6.09 -5.11 -5.13
C GLU A 54 -5.38 -4.16 -6.09
N LYS A 55 -5.80 -2.89 -6.15
CA LYS A 55 -5.18 -1.89 -7.01
C LYS A 55 -3.70 -1.71 -6.67
N ILE A 56 -3.38 -1.68 -5.38
CA ILE A 56 -1.99 -1.54 -4.93
C ILE A 56 -1.18 -2.79 -5.31
N ALA A 57 -1.75 -3.98 -5.09
CA ALA A 57 -1.06 -5.22 -5.42
C ALA A 57 -0.77 -5.30 -6.91
N MET A 58 -1.75 -4.97 -7.74
CA MET A 58 -1.56 -4.98 -9.20
C MET A 58 -0.51 -3.97 -9.63
N ALA A 59 -0.54 -2.78 -9.04
CA ALA A 59 0.44 -1.74 -9.36
C ALA A 59 1.86 -2.15 -9.00
N LEU A 60 2.02 -2.91 -7.92
CA LEU A 60 3.32 -3.43 -7.49
C LEU A 60 3.67 -4.76 -8.14
N GLU A 61 2.75 -5.32 -8.95
CA GLU A 61 2.94 -6.59 -9.64
C GLU A 61 3.22 -7.74 -8.67
N ILE A 62 2.40 -7.79 -7.61
CA ILE A 62 2.49 -8.82 -6.59
C ILE A 62 1.10 -9.42 -6.35
N ASN A 63 1.08 -10.58 -5.68
CA ASN A 63 -0.18 -11.15 -5.21
C ASN A 63 -0.64 -10.42 -3.96
N VAL A 64 -1.96 -10.29 -3.79
CA VAL A 64 -2.54 -9.62 -2.62
C VAL A 64 -1.99 -10.19 -1.32
N LYS A 65 -1.81 -11.52 -1.25
CA LYS A 65 -1.35 -12.15 -0.02
C LYS A 65 0.03 -11.65 0.43
N GLU A 66 0.86 -11.20 -0.51
CA GLU A 66 2.20 -10.71 -0.17
C GLU A 66 2.13 -9.44 0.69
N LEU A 67 1.02 -8.71 0.61
CA LEU A 67 0.83 -7.52 1.42
C LEU A 67 0.55 -7.87 2.88
N PHE A 68 0.25 -9.14 3.17
CA PHE A 68 -0.07 -9.61 4.51
C PHE A 68 0.95 -10.61 5.05
N ASP A 69 2.00 -10.90 4.31
CA ASP A 69 3.07 -11.78 4.76
C ASP A 69 3.96 -11.05 5.77
N ASP A 70 4.43 -11.76 6.76
CA ASP A 70 5.37 -11.22 7.74
C ASP A 70 6.81 -11.32 7.25
#